data_5759a98cd8e52813ecc34c0b97dba894
#
_entry.id   5759a98cd8e52813ecc34c0b97dba894
#
_cell.length_a   1.000
_cell.length_b   1.000
_cell.length_c   1.000
_cell.angle_alpha   90.00
_cell.angle_beta   90.00
_cell.angle_gamma   90.00
#
_symmetry.space_group_name_H-M   'P 1'
#
loop_
_entity.id
_entity.type
_entity.pdbx_description
1 polymer ?
#
loop_
_entity_poly.entity_id
_entity_poly.type
_entity_poly.pdbx_seq_one_letter_code
_entity_poly.pdbx_strand_id
1 'polypeptide(L)'
;MDEMRDRTYLGRMKKLVSLTAAAAACLAFAPSAGAITFGQLDGNTHPNVGGLFADWDPEVPGPDFLCSGTLISPTVFLTASHCTAFLTSVGVAPDAVFVSFDPDVANDDGSVRTGAQQLPGTYHTHPRFGPHFGDGDAHDIAVVVLDSPYNGAIPASLPTLNELAVKKSLLGSQYTAVGYGDVREIKQTGANALFFDGQRRFVAQTLTGLTKIWLKMTMNPLKDSGGTCFGDSGGPHFAGTGSQTYPGEVVALTVGGDGACRSTDVDYRLDTASARDFLGEFVNLP
;
A
#
# COMPACT_ATOMS: atom_id res chain seq x y z
N MET A 1 -3.88 -31.07 -66.28
CA MET A 1 -4.01 -31.67 -64.94
C MET A 1 -3.16 -30.95 -63.90
N ASP A 2 -2.76 -29.72 -64.17
CA ASP A 2 -1.81 -28.98 -63.28
C ASP A 2 -2.40 -27.74 -62.56
N GLU A 3 -3.55 -27.30 -63.00
CA GLU A 3 -4.16 -26.06 -62.48
C GLU A 3 -5.00 -26.26 -61.18
N MET A 4 -5.26 -27.49 -60.78
CA MET A 4 -6.08 -27.79 -59.61
C MET A 4 -5.26 -28.05 -58.33
N ARG A 5 -3.92 -28.11 -58.42
CA ARG A 5 -3.03 -28.32 -57.26
C ARG A 5 -2.61 -27.01 -56.60
N ASP A 6 -2.66 -25.90 -57.26
CA ASP A 6 -2.12 -24.60 -56.78
C ASP A 6 -3.14 -23.85 -55.85
N ARG A 7 -4.44 -24.04 -56.08
CA ARG A 7 -5.49 -23.36 -55.28
C ARG A 7 -5.66 -23.93 -53.88
N THR A 8 -5.28 -25.18 -53.63
CA THR A 8 -5.37 -25.82 -52.31
C THR A 8 -4.19 -25.46 -51.43
N TYR A 9 -3.02 -25.17 -51.99
CA TYR A 9 -1.82 -24.78 -51.23
C TYR A 9 -1.89 -23.36 -50.67
N LEU A 10 -2.38 -22.41 -51.49
CA LEU A 10 -2.56 -21.01 -51.10
C LEU A 10 -3.67 -20.81 -50.04
N GLY A 11 -4.71 -21.64 -50.06
CA GLY A 11 -5.79 -21.62 -49.08
C GLY A 11 -5.35 -22.13 -47.70
N ARG A 12 -4.40 -23.09 -47.64
CA ARG A 12 -3.85 -23.61 -46.38
C ARG A 12 -2.83 -22.68 -45.74
N MET A 13 -2.01 -21.98 -46.54
CA MET A 13 -1.06 -20.99 -46.02
C MET A 13 -1.77 -19.77 -45.43
N LYS A 14 -2.87 -19.29 -46.03
CA LYS A 14 -3.65 -18.16 -45.47
C LYS A 14 -4.34 -18.51 -44.15
N LYS A 15 -4.75 -19.74 -43.94
CA LYS A 15 -5.36 -20.20 -42.68
C LYS A 15 -4.31 -20.43 -41.57
N LEU A 16 -3.09 -20.84 -41.91
CA LEU A 16 -2.00 -20.97 -40.92
C LEU A 16 -1.47 -19.62 -40.47
N VAL A 17 -1.36 -18.63 -41.32
CA VAL A 17 -0.91 -17.28 -40.96
C VAL A 17 -1.95 -16.57 -40.08
N SER A 18 -3.24 -16.81 -40.30
CA SER A 18 -4.29 -16.22 -39.48
C SER A 18 -4.39 -16.84 -38.07
N LEU A 19 -4.03 -18.12 -37.88
CA LEU A 19 -4.00 -18.76 -36.57
C LEU A 19 -2.77 -18.35 -35.71
N THR A 20 -1.63 -18.12 -36.36
CA THR A 20 -0.42 -17.66 -35.66
C THR A 20 -0.51 -16.18 -35.22
N ALA A 21 -1.19 -15.33 -36.01
CA ALA A 21 -1.43 -13.93 -35.61
C ALA A 21 -2.41 -13.79 -34.42
N ALA A 22 -3.42 -14.67 -34.33
CA ALA A 22 -4.35 -14.69 -33.21
C ALA A 22 -3.71 -15.22 -31.89
N ALA A 23 -2.78 -16.18 -31.98
CA ALA A 23 -2.06 -16.70 -30.83
C ALA A 23 -1.02 -15.73 -30.29
N ALA A 24 -0.42 -14.88 -31.12
CA ALA A 24 0.55 -13.86 -30.71
C ALA A 24 -0.12 -12.66 -30.01
N ALA A 25 -1.39 -12.36 -30.31
CA ALA A 25 -2.11 -11.25 -29.67
C ALA A 25 -2.61 -11.58 -28.23
N CYS A 26 -2.71 -12.86 -27.85
CA CYS A 26 -3.10 -13.26 -26.50
C CYS A 26 -1.93 -13.34 -25.49
N LEU A 27 -0.68 -13.17 -25.93
CA LEU A 27 0.51 -13.20 -25.07
C LEU A 27 0.96 -11.83 -24.54
N ALA A 28 0.26 -10.73 -24.92
CA ALA A 28 0.70 -9.37 -24.62
C ALA A 28 0.08 -8.75 -23.35
N PHE A 29 -0.76 -9.46 -22.60
CA PHE A 29 -1.33 -8.98 -21.33
C PHE A 29 -1.27 -10.07 -20.26
N ALA A 30 -0.05 -10.51 -19.92
CA ALA A 30 0.17 -11.03 -18.59
C ALA A 30 0.28 -9.81 -17.67
N PRO A 31 -0.62 -9.60 -16.70
CA PRO A 31 -0.39 -8.59 -15.68
C PRO A 31 0.94 -8.94 -15.01
N SER A 32 1.90 -8.01 -15.04
CA SER A 32 3.11 -8.12 -14.23
C SER A 32 2.67 -8.13 -12.77
N ALA A 33 2.84 -9.25 -12.09
CA ALA A 33 2.65 -9.32 -10.66
C ALA A 33 3.75 -8.49 -9.99
N GLY A 34 3.38 -7.58 -9.14
CA GLY A 34 4.32 -6.63 -8.50
C GLY A 34 3.94 -6.29 -7.06
N ALA A 35 4.71 -5.43 -6.39
CA ALA A 35 4.73 -5.10 -4.94
C ALA A 35 3.36 -4.84 -4.32
N ILE A 36 3.28 -4.74 -2.98
CA ILE A 36 2.15 -5.31 -2.29
C ILE A 36 1.95 -6.74 -2.83
N THR A 37 1.98 -7.76 -2.04
CA THR A 37 2.02 -9.14 -2.57
C THR A 37 0.88 -9.36 -3.58
N PHE A 38 1.23 -9.73 -4.82
CA PHE A 38 0.31 -9.90 -5.95
C PHE A 38 -0.44 -8.62 -6.38
N GLY A 39 0.06 -7.43 -6.04
CA GLY A 39 -0.49 -6.14 -6.43
C GLY A 39 -0.09 -5.69 -7.84
N GLN A 40 -0.54 -4.50 -8.22
CA GLN A 40 -0.23 -3.85 -9.49
C GLN A 40 0.61 -2.59 -9.25
N LEU A 41 1.54 -2.28 -10.15
CA LEU A 41 2.23 -0.99 -10.13
C LEU A 41 1.22 0.15 -10.13
N ASP A 42 1.38 1.06 -9.18
CA ASP A 42 0.48 2.20 -9.01
C ASP A 42 0.73 3.29 -10.05
N GLY A 43 1.97 3.43 -10.48
CA GLY A 43 2.40 4.59 -11.23
C GLY A 43 2.06 5.85 -10.43
N ASN A 44 1.17 6.69 -10.95
CA ASN A 44 0.68 7.86 -10.22
C ASN A 44 -0.85 7.84 -10.01
N THR A 45 -1.40 6.68 -9.77
CA THR A 45 -2.84 6.47 -9.55
C THR A 45 -3.28 6.99 -8.18
N HIS A 46 -2.44 6.79 -7.14
CA HIS A 46 -2.68 7.25 -5.77
C HIS A 46 -1.55 8.20 -5.32
N PRO A 47 -1.45 9.42 -5.89
CA PRO A 47 -0.35 10.34 -5.61
C PRO A 47 -0.36 10.90 -4.18
N ASN A 48 -1.39 10.63 -3.40
CA ASN A 48 -1.50 10.97 -1.98
C ASN A 48 -0.96 9.89 -1.04
N VAL A 49 -0.44 8.79 -1.57
CA VAL A 49 0.26 7.76 -0.78
C VAL A 49 1.76 7.95 -0.93
N GLY A 50 2.48 7.96 0.19
CA GLY A 50 3.90 8.23 0.25
C GLY A 50 4.67 7.24 1.11
N GLY A 51 6.00 7.35 1.05
CA GLY A 51 6.96 6.64 1.89
C GLY A 51 7.55 7.55 2.96
N LEU A 52 7.74 7.03 4.17
CA LEU A 52 8.44 7.65 5.29
C LEU A 52 9.90 7.21 5.29
N PHE A 53 10.80 8.17 5.40
CA PHE A 53 12.26 7.98 5.38
C PHE A 53 12.93 8.61 6.59
N ALA A 54 13.99 7.95 7.05
CA ALA A 54 14.90 8.44 8.07
C ALA A 54 16.27 7.74 7.92
N ASP A 55 17.31 8.28 8.53
CA ASP A 55 18.61 7.61 8.65
C ASP A 55 18.56 6.69 9.89
N TRP A 56 18.10 5.45 9.72
CA TRP A 56 17.84 4.52 10.81
C TRP A 56 18.62 3.20 10.70
N ASP A 57 18.99 2.77 9.49
CA ASP A 57 19.78 1.54 9.26
C ASP A 57 21.26 1.90 9.06
N PRO A 58 22.15 1.56 10.01
CA PRO A 58 23.58 1.88 9.89
C PRO A 58 24.28 1.12 8.75
N GLU A 59 23.63 0.13 8.16
CA GLU A 59 24.17 -0.64 7.02
C GLU A 59 23.82 0.03 5.68
N VAL A 60 22.82 0.90 5.65
CA VAL A 60 22.39 1.68 4.47
C VAL A 60 22.95 3.10 4.56
N PRO A 61 23.77 3.58 3.61
CA PRO A 61 24.30 4.93 3.66
C PRO A 61 23.25 6.02 3.46
N GLY A 62 22.96 6.80 4.50
CA GLY A 62 22.00 7.91 4.48
C GLY A 62 20.56 7.45 4.71
N PRO A 63 19.57 8.33 4.46
CA PRO A 63 18.18 8.01 4.73
C PRO A 63 17.66 6.83 3.93
N ASP A 64 16.92 5.97 4.58
CA ASP A 64 16.33 4.76 4.05
C ASP A 64 14.82 4.67 4.31
N PHE A 65 14.15 3.92 3.48
CA PHE A 65 12.71 3.69 3.55
C PHE A 65 12.36 2.89 4.81
N LEU A 66 11.31 3.31 5.49
CA LEU A 66 10.82 2.61 6.68
C LEU A 66 9.39 2.11 6.54
N CYS A 67 8.46 3.00 6.21
CA CYS A 67 7.03 2.74 6.25
C CYS A 67 6.28 3.52 5.17
N SER A 68 5.08 3.08 4.86
CA SER A 68 4.13 3.78 3.98
C SER A 68 3.21 4.71 4.77
N GLY A 69 2.43 5.54 4.07
CA GLY A 69 1.41 6.37 4.68
C GLY A 69 0.62 7.20 3.67
N THR A 70 -0.24 8.10 4.16
CA THR A 70 -1.22 8.81 3.33
C THR A 70 -1.31 10.29 3.71
N LEU A 71 -1.31 11.17 2.72
CA LEU A 71 -1.62 12.59 2.91
C LEU A 71 -3.10 12.76 3.26
N ILE A 72 -3.41 13.28 4.46
CA ILE A 72 -4.78 13.53 4.95
C ILE A 72 -5.12 15.01 5.11
N SER A 73 -4.13 15.88 4.99
CA SER A 73 -4.25 17.33 4.78
C SER A 73 -3.03 17.81 4.00
N PRO A 74 -2.98 19.04 3.50
CA PRO A 74 -1.79 19.52 2.79
C PRO A 74 -0.47 19.43 3.59
N THR A 75 -0.55 19.35 4.92
CA THR A 75 0.61 19.31 5.82
C THR A 75 0.65 18.10 6.73
N VAL A 76 -0.30 17.14 6.63
CA VAL A 76 -0.35 15.99 7.54
C VAL A 76 -0.32 14.69 6.76
N PHE A 77 0.72 13.92 7.00
CA PHE A 77 0.91 12.56 6.50
C PHE A 77 0.59 11.58 7.63
N LEU A 78 -0.40 10.73 7.40
CA LEU A 78 -0.84 9.66 8.31
C LEU A 78 0.03 8.43 8.13
N THR A 79 0.48 7.83 9.24
CA THR A 79 1.24 6.56 9.26
C THR A 79 0.97 5.79 10.57
N ALA A 80 1.74 4.73 10.85
CA ALA A 80 1.59 3.90 12.04
C ALA A 80 2.50 4.35 13.19
N SER A 81 2.02 4.21 14.42
CA SER A 81 2.82 4.51 15.63
C SER A 81 4.00 3.58 15.81
N HIS A 82 3.89 2.30 15.42
CA HIS A 82 5.02 1.39 15.54
C HIS A 82 6.21 1.81 14.68
N CYS A 83 5.99 2.49 13.52
CA CYS A 83 7.04 3.06 12.70
C CYS A 83 7.78 4.19 13.43
N THR A 84 7.05 5.17 13.95
CA THR A 84 7.63 6.34 14.63
C THR A 84 8.21 6.01 15.99
N ALA A 85 7.62 5.06 16.71
CA ALA A 85 8.17 4.55 17.97
C ALA A 85 9.48 3.77 17.74
N PHE A 86 9.59 3.03 16.64
CA PHE A 86 10.85 2.40 16.24
C PHE A 86 11.93 3.47 16.01
N LEU A 87 11.66 4.52 15.23
CA LEU A 87 12.60 5.64 15.02
C LEU A 87 13.08 6.23 16.35
N THR A 88 12.15 6.49 17.28
CA THR A 88 12.50 6.95 18.63
C THR A 88 13.44 5.96 19.34
N SER A 89 13.19 4.66 19.21
CA SER A 89 13.96 3.62 19.88
C SER A 89 15.40 3.48 19.38
N VAL A 90 15.63 3.81 18.10
CA VAL A 90 16.97 3.82 17.48
C VAL A 90 17.64 5.20 17.51
N GLY A 91 17.00 6.19 18.16
CA GLY A 91 17.59 7.51 18.40
C GLY A 91 17.41 8.53 17.30
N VAL A 92 16.54 8.29 16.32
CA VAL A 92 16.19 9.28 15.29
C VAL A 92 15.30 10.36 15.91
N ALA A 93 15.74 11.62 15.77
CA ALA A 93 14.97 12.77 16.28
C ALA A 93 13.65 12.95 15.51
N PRO A 94 12.58 13.47 16.16
CA PRO A 94 11.28 13.61 15.49
C PRO A 94 11.30 14.47 14.22
N ASP A 95 12.17 15.43 14.12
CA ASP A 95 12.38 16.35 12.98
C ASP A 95 13.45 15.86 11.97
N ALA A 96 14.01 14.66 12.19
CA ALA A 96 15.01 14.05 11.31
C ALA A 96 14.38 13.03 10.32
N VAL A 97 13.18 13.33 9.83
CA VAL A 97 12.46 12.50 8.88
C VAL A 97 11.99 13.31 7.67
N PHE A 98 11.70 12.61 6.58
CA PHE A 98 10.99 13.22 5.45
C PHE A 98 10.03 12.20 4.81
N VAL A 99 9.10 12.71 4.01
CA VAL A 99 8.13 11.95 3.23
C VAL A 99 8.40 12.15 1.75
N SER A 100 8.23 11.10 0.94
CA SER A 100 8.21 11.19 -0.52
C SER A 100 6.90 10.63 -1.07
N PHE A 101 6.30 11.34 -2.04
CA PHE A 101 5.10 10.91 -2.76
C PHE A 101 5.40 10.43 -4.20
N ASP A 102 6.67 10.32 -4.56
CA ASP A 102 7.02 9.80 -5.87
C ASP A 102 6.57 8.33 -6.02
N PRO A 103 6.21 7.87 -7.22
CA PRO A 103 5.81 6.48 -7.42
C PRO A 103 6.95 5.47 -7.31
N ASP A 104 8.20 5.95 -7.31
CA ASP A 104 9.44 5.18 -7.23
C ASP A 104 10.40 5.94 -6.30
N VAL A 105 10.42 5.56 -5.01
CA VAL A 105 11.03 6.36 -3.93
C VAL A 105 12.38 5.83 -3.44
N ALA A 106 12.66 4.53 -3.62
CA ALA A 106 13.83 3.90 -3.04
C ALA A 106 14.51 2.92 -4.00
N ASN A 107 15.77 2.64 -3.75
CA ASN A 107 16.53 1.57 -4.39
C ASN A 107 16.22 0.22 -3.71
N ASP A 108 16.69 -0.88 -4.30
CA ASP A 108 16.45 -2.24 -3.80
C ASP A 108 17.05 -2.50 -2.40
N ASP A 109 18.00 -1.68 -1.97
CA ASP A 109 18.62 -1.70 -0.63
C ASP A 109 17.89 -0.81 0.40
N GLY A 110 16.80 -0.17 0.02
CA GLY A 110 16.03 0.74 0.86
C GLY A 110 16.51 2.19 0.83
N SER A 111 17.72 2.46 0.34
CA SER A 111 18.23 3.84 0.27
C SER A 111 17.35 4.73 -0.63
N VAL A 112 17.23 6.00 -0.28
CA VAL A 112 16.41 6.94 -1.06
C VAL A 112 16.89 7.03 -2.51
N ARG A 113 15.98 6.95 -3.46
CA ARG A 113 16.32 7.05 -4.89
C ARG A 113 16.81 8.45 -5.24
N THR A 114 17.89 8.51 -6.01
CA THR A 114 18.45 9.78 -6.46
C THR A 114 17.41 10.62 -7.21
N GLY A 115 17.16 11.82 -6.71
CA GLY A 115 16.20 12.77 -7.28
C GLY A 115 14.76 12.57 -6.79
N ALA A 116 14.49 11.59 -5.92
CA ALA A 116 13.20 11.47 -5.26
C ALA A 116 12.91 12.73 -4.41
N GLN A 117 11.64 13.15 -4.41
CA GLN A 117 11.17 14.27 -3.60
C GLN A 117 11.40 13.99 -2.12
N GLN A 118 11.86 14.97 -1.38
CA GLN A 118 12.04 14.91 0.05
C GLN A 118 11.29 16.07 0.70
N LEU A 119 10.25 15.76 1.43
CA LEU A 119 9.41 16.71 2.17
C LEU A 119 9.68 16.53 3.66
N PRO A 120 10.54 17.38 4.27
CA PRO A 120 10.84 17.31 5.68
C PRO A 120 9.59 17.49 6.54
N GLY A 121 9.62 16.92 7.74
CA GLY A 121 8.53 17.07 8.70
C GLY A 121 8.90 16.51 10.08
N THR A 122 7.97 16.62 11.00
CA THR A 122 8.12 16.15 12.37
C THR A 122 7.11 15.06 12.66
N TYR A 123 7.56 13.88 13.10
CA TYR A 123 6.64 12.81 13.46
C TYR A 123 6.07 12.98 14.87
N HIS A 124 4.82 12.53 15.04
CA HIS A 124 4.09 12.49 16.29
C HIS A 124 3.51 11.09 16.49
N THR A 125 4.09 10.32 17.40
CA THR A 125 3.59 9.02 17.82
C THR A 125 2.40 9.20 18.77
N HIS A 126 1.37 8.37 18.63
CA HIS A 126 0.24 8.41 19.57
C HIS A 126 0.73 8.20 21.02
N PRO A 127 0.40 9.09 21.97
CA PRO A 127 1.00 9.10 23.33
C PRO A 127 0.66 7.84 24.15
N ARG A 128 -0.38 7.10 23.77
CA ARG A 128 -0.78 5.84 24.41
C ARG A 128 -0.39 4.62 23.59
N PHE A 129 0.42 4.76 22.55
CA PHE A 129 0.87 3.62 21.75
C PHE A 129 1.50 2.56 22.65
N GLY A 130 1.04 1.32 22.49
CA GLY A 130 1.61 0.16 23.17
C GLY A 130 1.52 -1.07 22.25
N PRO A 131 2.58 -1.90 22.17
CA PRO A 131 2.70 -3.02 21.20
C PRO A 131 1.79 -4.21 21.58
N HIS A 132 0.58 -3.95 22.02
CA HIS A 132 -0.37 -4.96 22.46
C HIS A 132 -1.42 -5.21 21.39
N PHE A 133 -1.18 -6.16 20.51
CA PHE A 133 -2.15 -6.67 19.51
C PHE A 133 -3.28 -7.52 20.10
N GLY A 134 -3.47 -7.47 21.45
CA GLY A 134 -4.52 -8.20 22.13
C GLY A 134 -5.91 -7.55 22.02
N ASP A 135 -6.77 -7.82 23.00
CA ASP A 135 -8.17 -7.33 23.02
C ASP A 135 -8.30 -5.81 23.31
N GLY A 136 -7.18 -5.12 23.55
CA GLY A 136 -7.10 -3.68 23.81
C GLY A 136 -6.82 -2.86 22.55
N ASP A 137 -7.00 -1.54 22.65
CA ASP A 137 -6.61 -0.58 21.64
C ASP A 137 -5.09 -0.35 21.69
N ALA A 138 -4.36 -0.74 20.67
CA ALA A 138 -2.92 -0.54 20.55
C ALA A 138 -2.53 0.92 20.28
N HIS A 139 -3.49 1.76 19.90
CA HIS A 139 -3.25 3.16 19.51
C HIS A 139 -2.17 3.29 18.40
N ASP A 140 -2.18 2.35 17.46
CA ASP A 140 -1.13 2.26 16.44
C ASP A 140 -1.42 3.20 15.25
N ILE A 141 -1.36 4.49 15.54
CA ILE A 141 -1.60 5.60 14.63
C ILE A 141 -0.65 6.74 14.94
N ALA A 142 -0.01 7.29 13.93
CA ALA A 142 0.92 8.41 14.03
C ALA A 142 0.73 9.37 12.86
N VAL A 143 1.28 10.56 12.96
CA VAL A 143 1.34 11.50 11.85
C VAL A 143 2.76 12.06 11.71
N VAL A 144 3.10 12.50 10.48
CA VAL A 144 4.21 13.40 10.22
C VAL A 144 3.60 14.74 9.80
N VAL A 145 3.89 15.80 10.54
CA VAL A 145 3.53 17.17 10.18
C VAL A 145 4.63 17.71 9.27
N LEU A 146 4.31 17.94 8.01
CA LEU A 146 5.26 18.45 7.00
C LEU A 146 5.58 19.91 7.27
N ASP A 147 6.83 20.31 7.07
CA ASP A 147 7.31 21.69 7.27
C ASP A 147 6.67 22.69 6.28
N SER A 148 6.19 22.19 5.15
CA SER A 148 5.52 22.97 4.11
C SER A 148 4.37 22.20 3.48
N PRO A 149 3.29 22.87 3.04
CA PRO A 149 2.18 22.22 2.38
C PRO A 149 2.61 21.52 1.09
N TYR A 150 2.20 20.25 0.94
CA TYR A 150 2.31 19.52 -0.31
C TYR A 150 1.04 19.69 -1.15
N ASN A 151 1.21 20.26 -2.35
CA ASN A 151 0.11 20.52 -3.29
C ASN A 151 0.14 19.60 -4.52
N GLY A 152 0.99 18.57 -4.51
CA GLY A 152 1.11 17.61 -5.63
C GLY A 152 0.00 16.57 -5.68
N ALA A 153 -0.82 16.47 -4.62
CA ALA A 153 -1.94 15.54 -4.54
C ALA A 153 -3.11 16.13 -3.73
N ILE A 154 -4.33 15.61 -3.99
CA ILE A 154 -5.49 15.90 -3.16
C ILE A 154 -5.43 14.97 -1.93
N PRO A 155 -5.48 15.49 -0.70
CA PRO A 155 -5.50 14.68 0.51
C PRO A 155 -6.69 13.71 0.53
N ALA A 156 -6.49 12.54 1.13
CA ALA A 156 -7.55 11.58 1.39
C ALA A 156 -8.52 12.11 2.46
N SER A 157 -9.80 11.74 2.35
CA SER A 157 -10.78 11.99 3.40
C SER A 157 -10.67 10.93 4.51
N LEU A 158 -11.15 11.31 5.70
CA LEU A 158 -11.23 10.44 6.87
C LEU A 158 -12.69 10.02 7.13
N PRO A 159 -12.93 8.83 7.70
CA PRO A 159 -14.27 8.36 7.99
C PRO A 159 -14.90 9.13 9.17
N THR A 160 -16.23 9.17 9.21
CA THR A 160 -16.97 9.66 10.37
C THR A 160 -16.89 8.68 11.55
N LEU A 161 -17.19 9.18 12.76
CA LEU A 161 -17.17 8.35 13.97
C LEU A 161 -18.06 7.11 13.83
N ASN A 162 -17.52 5.93 14.11
CA ASN A 162 -18.19 4.62 14.04
C ASN A 162 -18.79 4.27 12.66
N GLU A 163 -18.31 4.86 11.61
CA GLU A 163 -18.83 4.66 10.25
C GLU A 163 -18.87 3.18 9.84
N LEU A 164 -17.78 2.46 10.08
CA LEU A 164 -17.70 1.03 9.78
C LEU A 164 -18.60 0.18 10.69
N ALA A 165 -18.83 0.62 11.93
CA ALA A 165 -19.65 -0.13 12.87
C ALA A 165 -21.14 -0.09 12.55
N VAL A 166 -21.63 0.97 11.89
CA VAL A 166 -23.06 1.14 11.55
C VAL A 166 -23.41 0.61 10.15
N LYS A 167 -22.43 0.40 9.28
CA LYS A 167 -22.65 -0.20 7.95
C LYS A 167 -23.05 -1.66 8.10
N LYS A 168 -24.23 -2.03 7.58
CA LYS A 168 -24.69 -3.43 7.58
C LYS A 168 -23.95 -4.23 6.50
N SER A 169 -23.57 -5.47 6.83
CA SER A 169 -22.98 -6.43 5.87
C SER A 169 -21.68 -5.97 5.21
N LEU A 170 -20.71 -5.46 6.01
CA LEU A 170 -19.38 -5.10 5.48
C LEU A 170 -18.52 -6.31 5.10
N LEU A 171 -18.74 -7.48 5.73
CA LEU A 171 -17.99 -8.69 5.37
C LEU A 171 -18.16 -9.02 3.90
N GLY A 172 -17.05 -9.23 3.20
CA GLY A 172 -17.03 -9.41 1.75
C GLY A 172 -16.90 -8.11 0.94
N SER A 173 -16.98 -6.93 1.58
CA SER A 173 -16.67 -5.66 0.91
C SER A 173 -15.18 -5.60 0.56
N GLN A 174 -14.89 -4.87 -0.51
CA GLN A 174 -13.53 -4.71 -0.99
C GLN A 174 -12.98 -3.33 -0.64
N TYR A 175 -11.68 -3.33 -0.36
CA TYR A 175 -10.88 -2.15 -0.05
C TYR A 175 -9.59 -2.19 -0.87
N THR A 176 -8.99 -1.04 -1.09
CA THR A 176 -7.73 -0.93 -1.82
C THR A 176 -6.60 -0.60 -0.85
N ALA A 177 -5.67 -1.53 -0.69
CA ALA A 177 -4.39 -1.27 -0.03
C ALA A 177 -3.41 -0.64 -1.02
N VAL A 178 -2.63 0.34 -0.55
CA VAL A 178 -1.59 1.01 -1.34
C VAL A 178 -0.35 1.22 -0.49
N GLY A 179 0.85 0.92 -1.03
CA GLY A 179 2.09 1.11 -0.31
C GLY A 179 3.34 0.81 -1.13
N TYR A 180 4.50 0.76 -0.45
CA TYR A 180 5.82 0.56 -1.05
C TYR A 180 6.56 -0.64 -0.44
N GLY A 181 5.87 -1.45 0.34
CA GLY A 181 6.48 -2.57 1.06
C GLY A 181 6.99 -3.70 0.18
N ASP A 182 7.42 -4.78 0.81
CA ASP A 182 7.95 -5.96 0.16
C ASP A 182 6.97 -6.61 -0.81
N VAL A 183 7.53 -7.14 -1.86
CA VAL A 183 6.86 -7.73 -3.02
C VAL A 183 6.90 -9.23 -2.98
N ARG A 184 5.82 -9.84 -3.46
CA ARG A 184 5.79 -11.25 -3.82
C ARG A 184 5.09 -11.43 -5.17
N GLU A 185 5.83 -11.85 -6.18
CA GLU A 185 5.27 -12.11 -7.52
C GLU A 185 4.87 -13.57 -7.75
N ILE A 186 5.50 -14.48 -7.04
CA ILE A 186 5.32 -15.92 -7.23
C ILE A 186 4.75 -16.59 -5.98
N LYS A 187 4.01 -17.68 -6.18
CA LYS A 187 3.38 -18.45 -5.09
C LYS A 187 4.37 -19.31 -4.28
N GLN A 188 5.68 -19.03 -4.36
CA GLN A 188 6.68 -19.72 -3.54
C GLN A 188 6.47 -19.43 -2.06
N THR A 189 6.87 -20.37 -1.22
CA THR A 189 6.83 -20.24 0.24
C THR A 189 8.19 -19.78 0.77
N GLY A 190 8.19 -19.00 1.85
CA GLY A 190 9.39 -18.56 2.57
C GLY A 190 9.85 -17.13 2.27
N ALA A 191 10.77 -16.64 3.07
CA ALA A 191 11.28 -15.27 3.02
C ALA A 191 11.99 -14.95 1.69
N ASN A 192 12.66 -15.90 1.09
CA ASN A 192 13.39 -15.72 -0.19
C ASN A 192 12.47 -15.42 -1.39
N ALA A 193 11.14 -15.44 -1.21
CA ALA A 193 10.20 -15.04 -2.23
C ALA A 193 9.78 -13.56 -2.11
N LEU A 194 10.22 -12.87 -1.07
CA LEU A 194 10.03 -11.44 -0.87
C LEU A 194 11.23 -10.68 -1.41
N PHE A 195 10.97 -9.53 -2.02
CA PHE A 195 11.99 -8.56 -2.42
C PHE A 195 11.42 -7.15 -2.29
N PHE A 196 12.28 -6.16 -2.20
CA PHE A 196 11.93 -4.75 -2.15
C PHE A 196 12.43 -4.06 -3.43
N ASP A 197 11.67 -3.12 -3.99
CA ASP A 197 12.06 -2.36 -5.18
C ASP A 197 11.68 -0.86 -5.13
N GLY A 198 11.17 -0.39 -4.00
CA GLY A 198 10.86 1.02 -3.75
C GLY A 198 9.72 1.60 -4.58
N GLN A 199 8.95 0.80 -5.31
CA GLN A 199 7.88 1.27 -6.17
C GLN A 199 6.52 1.18 -5.48
N ARG A 200 5.69 2.23 -5.63
CA ARG A 200 4.31 2.22 -5.13
C ARG A 200 3.42 1.26 -5.91
N ARG A 201 2.60 0.52 -5.18
CA ARG A 201 1.64 -0.44 -5.73
C ARG A 201 0.32 -0.43 -4.99
N PHE A 202 -0.68 -1.06 -5.60
CA PHE A 202 -1.99 -1.23 -4.99
C PHE A 202 -2.58 -2.62 -5.27
N VAL A 203 -3.48 -3.05 -4.39
CA VAL A 203 -4.26 -4.28 -4.56
C VAL A 203 -5.64 -4.16 -3.93
N ALA A 204 -6.62 -4.84 -4.53
CA ALA A 204 -7.92 -5.01 -3.89
C ALA A 204 -7.87 -6.15 -2.87
N GLN A 205 -8.39 -5.89 -1.67
CA GLN A 205 -8.51 -6.86 -0.58
C GLN A 205 -9.97 -7.01 -0.15
N THR A 206 -10.33 -8.19 0.35
CA THR A 206 -11.69 -8.46 0.82
C THR A 206 -11.71 -8.52 2.34
N LEU A 207 -12.63 -7.75 2.95
CA LEU A 207 -12.84 -7.75 4.40
C LEU A 207 -13.41 -9.10 4.87
N THR A 208 -12.70 -9.74 5.78
CA THR A 208 -13.06 -11.03 6.38
C THR A 208 -13.42 -10.93 7.86
N GLY A 209 -13.05 -9.85 8.51
CA GLY A 209 -13.38 -9.62 9.92
C GLY A 209 -13.37 -8.16 10.31
N LEU A 210 -14.29 -7.78 11.18
CA LEU A 210 -14.38 -6.44 11.77
C LEU A 210 -14.51 -6.58 13.29
N THR A 211 -13.60 -5.94 14.00
CA THR A 211 -13.66 -5.81 15.47
C THR A 211 -13.91 -4.37 15.88
N LYS A 212 -13.85 -4.05 17.17
CA LYS A 212 -13.95 -2.66 17.64
C LYS A 212 -12.79 -1.78 17.16
N ILE A 213 -11.61 -2.38 16.93
CA ILE A 213 -10.34 -1.67 16.67
C ILE A 213 -9.75 -2.04 15.31
N TRP A 214 -10.00 -3.28 14.84
CA TRP A 214 -9.29 -3.85 13.70
C TRP A 214 -10.23 -4.18 12.55
N LEU A 215 -9.76 -3.91 11.32
CA LEU A 215 -10.18 -4.64 10.13
C LEU A 215 -9.22 -5.81 9.92
N LYS A 216 -9.77 -6.92 9.40
CA LYS A 216 -8.99 -8.07 8.95
C LYS A 216 -9.33 -8.34 7.50
N MET A 217 -8.32 -8.29 6.64
CA MET A 217 -8.45 -8.54 5.21
C MET A 217 -7.85 -9.90 4.84
N THR A 218 -8.29 -10.48 3.73
CA THR A 218 -7.61 -11.65 3.17
C THR A 218 -6.56 -11.22 2.15
N MET A 219 -5.39 -11.85 2.22
CA MET A 219 -4.31 -11.72 1.23
C MET A 219 -4.20 -12.96 0.33
N ASN A 220 -5.23 -13.82 0.30
CA ASN A 220 -5.15 -15.11 -0.37
C ASN A 220 -5.20 -14.97 -1.91
N PRO A 221 -4.09 -15.23 -2.63
CA PRO A 221 -4.03 -15.08 -4.08
C PRO A 221 -4.89 -16.10 -4.85
N LEU A 222 -5.39 -17.16 -4.20
CA LEU A 222 -6.35 -18.08 -4.78
C LEU A 222 -7.78 -17.51 -4.82
N LYS A 223 -7.99 -16.35 -4.18
CA LYS A 223 -9.24 -15.59 -4.18
C LYS A 223 -9.08 -14.25 -4.88
N ASP A 224 -8.14 -14.16 -5.83
CA ASP A 224 -7.79 -12.93 -6.54
C ASP A 224 -7.49 -11.75 -5.60
N SER A 225 -6.89 -12.04 -4.43
CA SER A 225 -6.51 -11.08 -3.42
C SER A 225 -4.99 -11.10 -3.25
N GLY A 226 -4.41 -9.96 -3.09
CA GLY A 226 -3.04 -9.78 -2.60
C GLY A 226 -3.07 -9.06 -1.27
N GLY A 227 -1.93 -8.54 -0.83
CA GLY A 227 -1.93 -7.84 0.44
C GLY A 227 -0.64 -7.16 0.81
N THR A 228 -0.69 -6.54 1.96
CA THR A 228 0.41 -5.76 2.52
C THR A 228 1.52 -6.67 3.05
N CYS A 229 2.73 -6.13 3.10
CA CYS A 229 3.91 -6.81 3.60
C CYS A 229 4.79 -5.85 4.39
N PHE A 230 6.03 -6.24 4.70
CA PHE A 230 6.98 -5.37 5.42
C PHE A 230 7.22 -4.08 4.63
N GLY A 231 7.12 -2.93 5.29
CA GLY A 231 7.22 -1.61 4.67
C GLY A 231 5.87 -0.99 4.24
N ASP A 232 4.78 -1.78 4.12
CA ASP A 232 3.44 -1.23 3.89
C ASP A 232 2.79 -0.66 5.17
N SER A 233 3.40 -0.89 6.33
CA SER A 233 2.99 -0.33 7.63
C SER A 233 2.62 1.15 7.52
N GLY A 234 1.46 1.54 8.07
CA GLY A 234 0.93 2.91 7.98
C GLY A 234 0.28 3.27 6.64
N GLY A 235 0.45 2.44 5.61
CA GLY A 235 -0.22 2.61 4.31
C GLY A 235 -1.73 2.48 4.41
N PRO A 236 -2.48 3.12 3.49
CA PRO A 236 -3.94 3.20 3.55
C PRO A 236 -4.64 1.94 3.10
N HIS A 237 -5.83 1.72 3.67
CA HIS A 237 -6.91 0.94 3.10
C HIS A 237 -8.03 1.90 2.69
N PHE A 238 -8.14 2.17 1.39
CA PHE A 238 -9.19 3.01 0.84
C PHE A 238 -10.50 2.25 0.68
N ALA A 239 -11.62 2.92 0.93
CA ALA A 239 -12.95 2.38 0.61
C ALA A 239 -13.10 2.20 -0.91
N GLY A 240 -13.52 1.00 -1.35
CA GLY A 240 -13.68 0.67 -2.78
C GLY A 240 -12.48 -0.06 -3.39
N THR A 241 -12.46 -0.20 -4.71
CA THR A 241 -11.51 -1.05 -5.42
C THR A 241 -10.72 -0.35 -6.50
N GLY A 242 -9.41 -0.63 -6.53
CA GLY A 242 -8.51 -0.33 -7.63
C GLY A 242 -8.24 1.17 -7.85
N SER A 243 -7.86 1.50 -9.06
CA SER A 243 -7.38 2.82 -9.45
C SER A 243 -8.39 3.97 -9.31
N GLN A 244 -9.66 3.69 -9.03
CA GLN A 244 -10.70 4.70 -8.91
C GLN A 244 -10.93 5.19 -7.47
N THR A 245 -10.10 4.75 -6.52
CA THR A 245 -10.24 5.14 -5.11
C THR A 245 -9.58 6.48 -4.77
N TYR A 246 -8.80 7.08 -5.66
CA TYR A 246 -8.19 8.41 -5.45
C TYR A 246 -9.22 9.55 -5.59
N PRO A 247 -9.19 10.60 -4.75
CA PRO A 247 -8.34 10.82 -3.57
C PRO A 247 -8.69 9.92 -2.39
N GLY A 248 -9.86 9.31 -2.40
CA GLY A 248 -10.30 8.24 -1.54
C GLY A 248 -10.63 8.63 -0.09
N GLU A 249 -11.40 7.75 0.53
CA GLU A 249 -11.61 7.72 1.97
C GLU A 249 -10.71 6.64 2.56
N VAL A 250 -9.73 7.02 3.38
CA VAL A 250 -8.87 6.06 4.07
C VAL A 250 -9.56 5.61 5.37
N VAL A 251 -10.04 4.36 5.39
CA VAL A 251 -10.83 3.81 6.50
C VAL A 251 -9.99 3.12 7.57
N ALA A 252 -8.81 2.66 7.19
CA ALA A 252 -7.86 2.01 8.08
C ALA A 252 -6.44 2.17 7.54
N LEU A 253 -5.45 1.93 8.39
CA LEU A 253 -4.04 1.86 8.02
C LEU A 253 -3.46 0.48 8.36
N THR A 254 -2.51 0.02 7.56
CA THR A 254 -1.80 -1.24 7.74
C THR A 254 -1.00 -1.24 9.03
N VAL A 255 -1.17 -2.28 9.84
CA VAL A 255 -0.41 -2.46 11.08
C VAL A 255 0.39 -3.76 11.07
N GLY A 256 -0.15 -4.83 10.48
CA GLY A 256 0.53 -6.10 10.46
C GLY A 256 -0.27 -7.20 9.78
N GLY A 257 0.26 -8.42 9.84
CA GLY A 257 -0.35 -9.56 9.18
C GLY A 257 0.43 -10.85 9.45
N ASP A 258 0.21 -11.86 8.62
CA ASP A 258 1.06 -13.06 8.67
C ASP A 258 2.43 -12.79 8.05
N GLY A 259 3.49 -13.25 8.70
CA GLY A 259 4.88 -12.98 8.26
C GLY A 259 5.27 -13.54 6.88
N ALA A 260 4.41 -14.31 6.24
CA ALA A 260 4.57 -14.74 4.85
C ALA A 260 3.85 -13.81 3.86
N CYS A 261 3.09 -12.83 4.33
CA CYS A 261 2.30 -11.86 3.55
C CYS A 261 1.37 -12.56 2.54
N ARG A 262 0.59 -13.56 2.98
CA ARG A 262 -0.22 -14.42 2.09
C ARG A 262 -1.61 -14.76 2.58
N SER A 263 -1.92 -14.48 3.83
CA SER A 263 -3.13 -14.97 4.46
C SER A 263 -4.00 -13.86 5.01
N THR A 264 -3.51 -13.15 6.00
CA THR A 264 -4.31 -12.18 6.76
C THR A 264 -3.55 -10.88 6.91
N ASP A 265 -4.22 -9.79 6.59
CA ASP A 265 -3.85 -8.42 6.89
C ASP A 265 -4.63 -7.92 8.11
N VAL A 266 -4.02 -7.10 8.93
CA VAL A 266 -4.62 -6.53 10.15
C VAL A 266 -4.38 -5.03 10.18
N ASP A 267 -5.48 -4.28 10.17
CA ASP A 267 -5.48 -2.86 9.91
C ASP A 267 -6.16 -2.10 11.05
N TYR A 268 -5.56 -0.98 11.45
CA TYR A 268 -6.09 -0.12 12.51
C TYR A 268 -7.19 0.79 11.95
N ARG A 269 -8.38 0.72 12.55
CA ARG A 269 -9.55 1.51 12.13
C ARG A 269 -9.40 2.98 12.47
N LEU A 270 -9.73 3.85 11.51
CA LEU A 270 -9.67 5.30 11.67
C LEU A 270 -10.98 5.94 12.14
N ASP A 271 -12.09 5.19 12.12
CA ASP A 271 -13.41 5.65 12.57
C ASP A 271 -13.66 5.45 14.08
N THR A 272 -12.67 5.00 14.84
CA THR A 272 -12.77 4.84 16.30
C THR A 272 -12.62 6.17 17.03
N ALA A 273 -13.20 6.29 18.23
CA ALA A 273 -13.03 7.49 19.04
C ALA A 273 -11.56 7.78 19.34
N SER A 274 -10.78 6.74 19.66
CA SER A 274 -9.35 6.88 19.95
C SER A 274 -8.54 7.44 18.78
N ALA A 275 -8.73 6.88 17.57
CA ALA A 275 -8.06 7.37 16.37
C ALA A 275 -8.46 8.81 16.07
N ARG A 276 -9.75 9.13 16.17
CA ARG A 276 -10.29 10.47 15.88
C ARG A 276 -9.85 11.50 16.92
N ASP A 277 -9.79 11.15 18.21
CA ASP A 277 -9.28 12.05 19.26
C ASP A 277 -7.83 12.47 18.95
N PHE A 278 -6.99 11.52 18.56
CA PHE A 278 -5.61 11.81 18.16
C PHE A 278 -5.54 12.64 16.87
N LEU A 279 -6.23 12.22 15.80
CA LEU A 279 -6.19 12.93 14.52
C LEU A 279 -6.77 14.33 14.60
N GLY A 280 -7.76 14.55 15.48
CA GLY A 280 -8.36 15.87 15.72
C GLY A 280 -7.42 16.93 16.29
N GLU A 281 -6.24 16.54 16.80
CA GLU A 281 -5.18 17.45 17.20
C GLU A 281 -4.45 18.07 15.97
N PHE A 282 -4.54 17.42 14.80
CA PHE A 282 -3.75 17.77 13.60
C PHE A 282 -4.61 18.20 12.42
N VAL A 283 -5.83 17.70 12.29
CA VAL A 283 -6.73 17.96 11.15
C VAL A 283 -8.17 18.19 11.61
N ASN A 284 -8.93 18.92 10.78
CA ASN A 284 -10.39 19.02 10.96
C ASN A 284 -11.03 17.68 10.52
N LEU A 285 -11.78 17.06 11.41
CA LEU A 285 -12.45 15.78 11.16
C LEU A 285 -13.89 16.00 10.65
N PRO A 286 -14.38 15.11 9.75
CA PRO A 286 -15.75 15.13 9.29
C PRO A 286 -16.77 14.75 10.39
#